data_fbf0c7d2a30b8e4a5b160c99ebb7890b
#
_entry.id   fbf0c7d2a30b8e4a5b160c99ebb7890b
#
_cell.length_a   1.000
_cell.length_b   1.000
_cell.length_c   1.000
_cell.angle_alpha   90.00
_cell.angle_beta   90.00
_cell.angle_gamma   90.00
#
_symmetry.space_group_name_H-M   'P 1'
#
loop_
_entity.id
_entity.type
_entity.pdbx_description
1 polymer ?
#
loop_
_entity_poly.entity_id
_entity_poly.type
_entity_poly.pdbx_seq_one_letter_code
_entity_poly.pdbx_strand_id
1 'polypeptide(L)'
;SEWLEFRRVLFRSPCDEKETEEIIKYVANCDGPCYVRLGRLAVDSVNSSNYKFEFGKGVTLREGNDCTIITTGSMVQVSLEAQQKLKAEGINVRVINLHTIKPIDTEIILKAAKETGKIVTVEEHNVVGGLGSAVSEVICENHPSLVKKIGINDIFGQSGKPEELFKEYGLTSDKIVKTVKSII
;
A
#
# COMPACT_ATOMS: atom_id res chain seq x y z
N SER A 1 5.31 -29.17 13.18
CA SER A 1 6.42 -28.54 12.57
C SER A 1 6.29 -27.02 12.63
N GLU A 2 6.84 -26.46 13.67
CA GLU A 2 6.81 -25.02 14.01
C GLU A 2 7.31 -24.10 12.90
N TRP A 3 8.22 -24.58 12.04
CA TRP A 3 8.73 -23.83 10.87
C TRP A 3 7.69 -23.57 9.78
N LEU A 4 6.69 -24.41 9.63
CA LEU A 4 5.61 -24.21 8.68
C LEU A 4 4.56 -23.20 9.18
N GLU A 5 4.42 -23.06 10.49
CA GLU A 5 3.50 -22.09 11.11
C GLU A 5 4.04 -20.67 10.99
N PHE A 6 5.36 -20.48 11.14
CA PHE A 6 5.99 -19.16 10.96
C PHE A 6 5.80 -18.59 9.54
N ARG A 7 5.66 -19.42 8.51
CA ARG A 7 5.34 -19.01 7.15
C ARG A 7 3.89 -18.56 6.95
N ARG A 8 3.02 -18.82 7.93
CA ARG A 8 1.60 -18.46 7.90
C ARG A 8 1.26 -17.21 8.70
N VAL A 9 2.24 -16.44 9.14
CA VAL A 9 1.99 -15.17 9.82
C VAL A 9 1.21 -14.24 8.91
N LEU A 10 0.02 -13.85 9.36
CA LEU A 10 -0.82 -12.87 8.65
C LEU A 10 -0.25 -11.47 8.86
N PHE A 11 -0.07 -10.70 7.79
CA PHE A 11 0.54 -9.37 7.88
C PHE A 11 -0.44 -8.27 7.48
N ARG A 12 -0.55 -7.23 8.34
CA ARG A 12 -1.44 -6.07 8.16
C ARG A 12 -0.73 -4.77 8.48
N SER A 13 -1.08 -3.73 7.73
CA SER A 13 -0.56 -2.37 7.93
C SER A 13 -1.71 -1.36 7.72
N PRO A 14 -2.45 -1.03 8.80
CA PRO A 14 -3.57 -0.08 8.70
C PRO A 14 -3.12 1.33 8.35
N CYS A 15 -3.99 2.08 7.69
CA CYS A 15 -3.72 3.43 7.21
C CYS A 15 -4.23 4.54 8.13
N ASP A 16 -5.17 4.26 9.02
CA ASP A 16 -5.74 5.23 9.95
C ASP A 16 -6.28 4.57 11.24
N GLU A 17 -6.82 5.39 12.13
CA GLU A 17 -7.36 4.96 13.42
C GLU A 17 -8.51 3.96 13.24
N LYS A 18 -9.44 4.24 12.33
CA LYS A 18 -10.63 3.40 12.13
C LYS A 18 -10.26 2.02 11.59
N GLU A 19 -9.37 1.96 10.64
CA GLU A 19 -8.86 0.70 10.10
C GLU A 19 -8.05 -0.06 11.16
N THR A 20 -7.28 0.64 12.00
CA THR A 20 -6.56 0.05 13.12
C THR A 20 -7.51 -0.60 14.12
N GLU A 21 -8.57 0.12 14.53
CA GLU A 21 -9.59 -0.40 15.45
C GLU A 21 -10.21 -1.71 14.94
N GLU A 22 -10.64 -1.72 13.68
CA GLU A 22 -11.29 -2.89 13.08
C GLU A 22 -10.31 -4.07 12.91
N ILE A 23 -9.08 -3.79 12.50
CA ILE A 23 -8.03 -4.83 12.39
C ILE A 23 -7.70 -5.44 13.75
N ILE A 24 -7.57 -4.64 14.81
CA ILE A 24 -7.28 -5.15 16.16
C ILE A 24 -8.43 -6.00 16.68
N LYS A 25 -9.70 -5.58 16.47
CA LYS A 25 -10.87 -6.42 16.80
C LYS A 25 -10.85 -7.76 16.09
N TYR A 26 -10.48 -7.76 14.79
CA TYR A 26 -10.37 -8.99 14.01
C TYR A 26 -9.26 -9.90 14.56
N VAL A 27 -8.06 -9.33 14.78
CA VAL A 27 -6.87 -10.07 15.24
C VAL A 27 -7.10 -10.69 16.63
N ALA A 28 -7.80 -10.00 17.51
CA ALA A 28 -8.14 -10.51 18.84
C ALA A 28 -9.04 -11.78 18.81
N ASN A 29 -9.71 -12.03 17.70
CA ASN A 29 -10.64 -13.16 17.55
C ASN A 29 -10.18 -14.16 16.46
N CYS A 30 -9.01 -13.97 15.83
CA CYS A 30 -8.53 -14.91 14.82
C CYS A 30 -7.59 -15.95 15.41
N ASP A 31 -7.65 -17.17 14.86
CA ASP A 31 -6.71 -18.22 15.20
C ASP A 31 -5.38 -18.04 14.45
N GLY A 32 -4.27 -18.28 15.15
CA GLY A 32 -2.93 -18.27 14.59
C GLY A 32 -2.19 -16.94 14.72
N PRO A 33 -0.91 -16.91 14.32
CA PRO A 33 -0.04 -15.75 14.49
C PRO A 33 -0.38 -14.63 13.53
N CYS A 34 -0.51 -13.41 14.07
CA CYS A 34 -0.76 -12.19 13.32
C CYS A 34 0.32 -11.14 13.62
N TYR A 35 0.79 -10.45 12.60
CA TYR A 35 1.62 -9.28 12.72
C TYR A 35 0.88 -8.04 12.24
N VAL A 36 0.71 -7.05 13.10
CA VAL A 36 0.10 -5.76 12.77
C VAL A 36 1.15 -4.67 12.90
N ARG A 37 1.48 -4.03 11.79
CA ARG A 37 2.44 -2.93 11.75
C ARG A 37 1.70 -1.61 11.94
N LEU A 38 1.97 -0.94 13.04
CA LEU A 38 1.42 0.38 13.35
C LEU A 38 2.47 1.45 13.12
N GLY A 39 2.09 2.56 12.51
CA GLY A 39 2.92 3.76 12.39
C GLY A 39 3.04 4.48 13.75
N ARG A 40 4.16 5.18 13.96
CA ARG A 40 4.37 6.01 15.15
C ARG A 40 3.74 7.40 15.02
N LEU A 41 3.63 7.89 13.79
CA LEU A 41 3.08 9.22 13.51
C LEU A 41 1.55 9.19 13.55
N ALA A 42 0.97 10.27 14.04
CA ALA A 42 -0.45 10.51 13.84
C ALA A 42 -0.75 10.67 12.34
N VAL A 43 -1.85 10.11 11.91
CA VAL A 43 -2.33 10.15 10.53
C VAL A 43 -3.78 10.66 10.52
N ASP A 44 -4.17 11.37 9.46
CA ASP A 44 -5.55 11.82 9.31
C ASP A 44 -6.47 10.66 8.96
N SER A 45 -7.74 10.77 9.32
CA SER A 45 -8.75 9.76 8.98
C SER A 45 -9.00 9.73 7.47
N VAL A 46 -8.81 8.56 6.87
CA VAL A 46 -9.08 8.28 5.47
C VAL A 46 -10.42 7.58 5.31
N ASN A 47 -10.71 6.66 6.22
CA ASN A 47 -11.91 5.84 6.21
C ASN A 47 -13.09 6.56 6.88
N SER A 48 -14.30 6.35 6.37
CA SER A 48 -15.52 6.87 6.97
C SER A 48 -15.87 6.13 8.27
N SER A 49 -16.76 6.73 9.07
CA SER A 49 -17.28 6.10 10.29
C SER A 49 -17.97 4.74 10.02
N ASN A 50 -18.46 4.53 8.81
CA ASN A 50 -19.13 3.29 8.39
C ASN A 50 -18.17 2.27 7.77
N TYR A 51 -16.86 2.50 7.82
CA TYR A 51 -15.86 1.57 7.32
C TYR A 51 -16.00 0.20 7.97
N LYS A 52 -15.95 -0.84 7.15
CA LYS A 52 -15.93 -2.22 7.59
C LYS A 52 -14.69 -2.90 7.06
N PHE A 53 -13.91 -3.45 7.96
CA PHE A 53 -12.76 -4.27 7.61
C PHE A 53 -13.20 -5.61 7.04
N GLU A 54 -12.66 -5.96 5.89
CA GLU A 54 -12.82 -7.29 5.30
C GLU A 54 -11.44 -7.92 5.14
N PHE A 55 -11.25 -9.05 5.82
CA PHE A 55 -9.98 -9.76 5.84
C PHE A 55 -9.50 -10.16 4.44
N GLY A 56 -8.26 -9.80 4.10
CA GLY A 56 -7.65 -10.16 2.83
C GLY A 56 -8.17 -9.39 1.61
N LYS A 57 -9.03 -8.37 1.81
CA LYS A 57 -9.55 -7.54 0.73
C LYS A 57 -8.93 -6.15 0.74
N GLY A 58 -8.56 -5.66 -0.44
CA GLY A 58 -8.14 -4.28 -0.64
C GLY A 58 -9.33 -3.34 -0.81
N VAL A 59 -9.09 -2.04 -0.62
CA VAL A 59 -10.12 -1.00 -0.74
C VAL A 59 -9.73 0.01 -1.81
N THR A 60 -10.57 0.19 -2.82
CA THR A 60 -10.41 1.27 -3.78
C THR A 60 -10.88 2.59 -3.16
N LEU A 61 -9.94 3.46 -2.85
CA LEU A 61 -10.21 4.78 -2.24
C LEU A 61 -10.56 5.84 -3.29
N ARG A 62 -9.99 5.72 -4.49
CA ARG A 62 -10.24 6.62 -5.63
C ARG A 62 -10.23 5.82 -6.92
N GLU A 63 -11.18 6.11 -7.78
CA GLU A 63 -11.21 5.52 -9.12
C GLU A 63 -10.35 6.34 -10.11
N GLY A 64 -9.85 5.66 -11.15
CA GLY A 64 -9.04 6.25 -12.21
C GLY A 64 -8.60 5.21 -13.23
N ASN A 65 -8.23 5.68 -14.45
CA ASN A 65 -7.99 4.81 -15.61
C ASN A 65 -6.57 4.92 -16.17
N ASP A 66 -5.79 5.95 -15.81
CA ASP A 66 -4.48 6.20 -16.42
C ASP A 66 -3.36 5.37 -15.78
N CYS A 67 -3.46 5.14 -14.48
CA CYS A 67 -2.52 4.36 -13.68
C CYS A 67 -3.18 3.95 -12.36
N THR A 68 -2.70 2.89 -11.72
CA THR A 68 -3.11 2.53 -10.36
C THR A 68 -1.96 2.71 -9.38
N ILE A 69 -2.21 3.42 -8.28
CA ILE A 69 -1.35 3.48 -7.10
C ILE A 69 -1.87 2.45 -6.10
N ILE A 70 -1.03 1.48 -5.74
CA ILE A 70 -1.31 0.49 -4.69
C ILE A 70 -0.46 0.83 -3.49
N THR A 71 -1.07 1.07 -2.34
CA THR A 71 -0.39 1.60 -1.16
C THR A 71 -0.86 0.92 0.13
N THR A 72 -0.15 1.13 1.22
CA THR A 72 -0.48 0.57 2.55
C THR A 72 -0.01 1.48 3.67
N GLY A 73 -0.64 1.39 4.83
CA GLY A 73 -0.24 2.08 6.05
C GLY A 73 -0.20 3.61 5.90
N SER A 74 0.81 4.25 6.49
CA SER A 74 1.02 5.70 6.46
C SER A 74 1.10 6.31 5.06
N MET A 75 1.51 5.51 4.07
CA MET A 75 1.66 5.98 2.69
C MET A 75 0.34 6.17 1.94
N VAL A 76 -0.78 5.75 2.51
CA VAL A 76 -2.11 5.97 1.92
C VAL A 76 -2.43 7.46 1.80
N GLN A 77 -2.17 8.24 2.85
CA GLN A 77 -2.41 9.70 2.82
C GLN A 77 -1.53 10.40 1.79
N VAL A 78 -0.25 10.07 1.76
CA VAL A 78 0.71 10.60 0.79
C VAL A 78 0.28 10.27 -0.66
N SER A 79 -0.28 9.07 -0.87
CA SER A 79 -0.79 8.63 -2.17
C SER A 79 -2.07 9.36 -2.57
N LEU A 80 -2.95 9.66 -1.62
CA LEU A 80 -4.16 10.47 -1.87
C LEU A 80 -3.81 11.93 -2.20
N GLU A 81 -2.81 12.50 -1.54
CA GLU A 81 -2.27 13.83 -1.89
C GLU A 81 -1.70 13.83 -3.32
N ALA A 82 -0.92 12.81 -3.66
CA ALA A 82 -0.38 12.66 -5.02
C ALA A 82 -1.50 12.54 -6.07
N GLN A 83 -2.57 11.79 -5.76
CA GLN A 83 -3.74 11.66 -6.64
C GLN A 83 -4.42 13.01 -6.87
N GLN A 84 -4.57 13.85 -5.84
CA GLN A 84 -5.14 15.18 -5.99
C GLN A 84 -4.29 16.08 -6.90
N LYS A 85 -2.96 16.06 -6.75
CA LYS A 85 -2.02 16.79 -7.61
C LYS A 85 -2.12 16.33 -9.07
N LEU A 86 -2.13 15.01 -9.31
CA LEU A 86 -2.28 14.43 -10.65
C LEU A 86 -3.64 14.79 -11.29
N LYS A 87 -4.71 14.73 -10.51
CA LYS A 87 -6.05 15.10 -10.97
C LYS A 87 -6.14 16.56 -11.41
N ALA A 88 -5.47 17.48 -10.70
CA ALA A 88 -5.40 18.89 -11.09
C ALA A 88 -4.69 19.10 -12.43
N GLU A 89 -3.87 18.15 -12.86
CA GLU A 89 -3.18 18.12 -14.15
C GLU A 89 -3.92 17.27 -15.22
N GLY A 90 -5.12 16.80 -14.92
CA GLY A 90 -5.95 16.00 -15.84
C GLY A 90 -5.59 14.51 -15.88
N ILE A 91 -4.73 14.02 -14.98
CA ILE A 91 -4.34 12.61 -14.88
C ILE A 91 -5.19 11.91 -13.83
N ASN A 92 -5.97 10.91 -14.25
CA ASN A 92 -6.90 10.20 -13.39
C ASN A 92 -6.32 8.86 -12.90
N VAL A 93 -5.70 8.87 -11.72
CA VAL A 93 -5.14 7.67 -11.13
C VAL A 93 -6.09 7.02 -10.13
N ARG A 94 -6.13 5.69 -10.15
CA ARG A 94 -6.79 4.89 -9.12
C ARG A 94 -5.89 4.78 -7.90
N VAL A 95 -6.46 4.83 -6.69
CA VAL A 95 -5.74 4.58 -5.44
C VAL A 95 -6.39 3.43 -4.71
N ILE A 96 -5.59 2.38 -4.45
CA ILE A 96 -5.99 1.18 -3.72
C ILE A 96 -5.19 1.10 -2.42
N ASN A 97 -5.89 0.98 -1.30
CA ASN A 97 -5.30 0.61 -0.01
C ASN A 97 -5.30 -0.91 0.16
N LEU A 98 -4.13 -1.52 0.28
CA LEU A 98 -3.95 -2.92 0.65
C LEU A 98 -3.51 -3.01 2.11
N HIS A 99 -4.46 -2.91 3.03
CA HIS A 99 -4.18 -3.04 4.46
C HIS A 99 -3.72 -4.45 4.87
N THR A 100 -4.05 -5.48 4.09
CA THR A 100 -3.61 -6.86 4.30
C THR A 100 -2.65 -7.25 3.18
N ILE A 101 -1.39 -7.54 3.53
CA ILE A 101 -0.36 -7.95 2.57
C ILE A 101 -0.26 -9.47 2.49
N LYS A 102 -0.62 -10.14 3.59
CA LYS A 102 -0.65 -11.61 3.62
C LYS A 102 -1.87 -12.11 4.43
N PRO A 103 -2.82 -12.80 3.77
CA PRO A 103 -2.92 -13.03 2.32
C PRO A 103 -3.16 -11.72 1.55
N ILE A 104 -2.65 -11.65 0.31
CA ILE A 104 -2.85 -10.47 -0.54
C ILE A 104 -4.13 -10.63 -1.38
N ASP A 105 -4.81 -9.52 -1.66
CA ASP A 105 -5.98 -9.51 -2.54
C ASP A 105 -5.55 -9.56 -4.02
N THR A 106 -5.49 -10.77 -4.55
CA THR A 106 -5.12 -11.01 -5.96
C THR A 106 -6.16 -10.46 -6.94
N GLU A 107 -7.44 -10.47 -6.56
CA GLU A 107 -8.53 -10.03 -7.44
C GLU A 107 -8.45 -8.54 -7.74
N ILE A 108 -8.27 -7.70 -6.71
CA ILE A 108 -8.17 -6.24 -6.88
C ILE A 108 -6.91 -5.85 -7.64
N ILE A 109 -5.79 -6.55 -7.41
CA ILE A 109 -4.52 -6.33 -8.11
C ILE A 109 -4.67 -6.66 -9.59
N LEU A 110 -5.25 -7.83 -9.92
CA LEU A 110 -5.46 -8.25 -11.30
C LEU A 110 -6.48 -7.37 -12.03
N LYS A 111 -7.52 -6.91 -11.34
CA LYS A 111 -8.43 -5.91 -11.88
C LYS A 111 -7.70 -4.63 -12.25
N ALA A 112 -6.86 -4.12 -11.34
CA ALA A 112 -6.05 -2.93 -11.60
C ALA A 112 -5.09 -3.13 -12.78
N ALA A 113 -4.40 -4.27 -12.84
CA ALA A 113 -3.47 -4.60 -13.93
C ALA A 113 -4.17 -4.63 -15.29
N LYS A 114 -5.35 -5.25 -15.38
CA LYS A 114 -6.13 -5.35 -16.62
C LYS A 114 -6.71 -4.01 -17.08
N GLU A 115 -7.16 -3.17 -16.14
CA GLU A 115 -7.86 -1.93 -16.47
C GLU A 115 -6.91 -0.76 -16.71
N THR A 116 -5.79 -0.66 -16.00
CA THR A 116 -4.84 0.46 -16.13
C THR A 116 -3.51 0.07 -16.76
N GLY A 117 -3.10 -1.19 -16.68
CA GLY A 117 -1.84 -1.72 -17.25
C GLY A 117 -0.56 -1.14 -16.65
N LYS A 118 -0.66 -0.17 -15.75
CA LYS A 118 0.45 0.58 -15.16
C LYS A 118 0.21 0.71 -13.66
N ILE A 119 1.14 0.25 -12.86
CA ILE A 119 1.00 0.20 -11.40
C ILE A 119 2.20 0.87 -10.73
N VAL A 120 1.93 1.68 -9.73
CA VAL A 120 2.93 2.23 -8.80
C VAL A 120 2.62 1.70 -7.41
N THR A 121 3.51 0.93 -6.81
CA THR A 121 3.37 0.53 -5.39
C THR A 121 4.07 1.53 -4.49
N VAL A 122 3.46 1.85 -3.35
CA VAL A 122 3.99 2.84 -2.41
C VAL A 122 3.94 2.28 -1.00
N GLU A 123 5.11 2.17 -0.36
CA GLU A 123 5.25 1.58 0.97
C GLU A 123 6.35 2.27 1.80
N GLU A 124 6.12 2.43 3.08
CA GLU A 124 7.15 2.84 4.04
C GLU A 124 7.92 1.60 4.50
N HIS A 125 8.60 0.95 3.57
CA HIS A 125 9.34 -0.29 3.79
C HIS A 125 10.40 -0.47 2.70
N ASN A 126 11.30 -1.46 2.90
CA ASN A 126 12.22 -1.88 1.86
C ASN A 126 11.43 -2.39 0.64
N VAL A 127 11.82 -1.96 -0.57
CA VAL A 127 11.19 -2.39 -1.84
C VAL A 127 11.45 -3.85 -2.17
N VAL A 128 12.42 -4.49 -1.50
CA VAL A 128 12.72 -5.92 -1.62
C VAL A 128 11.96 -6.69 -0.54
N GLY A 129 11.07 -7.59 -0.95
CA GLY A 129 10.27 -8.40 -0.03
C GLY A 129 9.07 -7.69 0.62
N GLY A 130 8.76 -6.44 0.25
CA GLY A 130 7.61 -5.68 0.74
C GLY A 130 6.36 -5.80 -0.14
N LEU A 131 5.47 -4.80 -0.02
CA LEU A 131 4.22 -4.70 -0.79
C LEU A 131 4.48 -4.79 -2.29
N GLY A 132 5.46 -4.02 -2.78
CA GLY A 132 5.79 -3.99 -4.20
C GLY A 132 6.26 -5.34 -4.74
N SER A 133 6.94 -6.15 -3.93
CA SER A 133 7.33 -7.52 -4.30
C SER A 133 6.11 -8.43 -4.37
N ALA A 134 5.24 -8.40 -3.35
CA ALA A 134 4.02 -9.22 -3.32
C ALA A 134 3.07 -8.89 -4.49
N VAL A 135 2.89 -7.61 -4.81
CA VAL A 135 2.11 -7.18 -5.99
C VAL A 135 2.76 -7.66 -7.29
N SER A 136 4.09 -7.55 -7.41
CA SER A 136 4.81 -7.99 -8.60
C SER A 136 4.68 -9.51 -8.83
N GLU A 137 4.73 -10.33 -7.78
CA GLU A 137 4.52 -11.78 -7.87
C GLU A 137 3.16 -12.10 -8.47
N VAL A 138 2.07 -11.49 -7.94
CA VAL A 138 0.71 -11.68 -8.48
C VAL A 138 0.62 -11.29 -9.95
N ILE A 139 1.22 -10.15 -10.33
CA ILE A 139 1.16 -9.63 -11.69
C ILE A 139 1.97 -10.49 -12.66
N CYS A 140 3.18 -10.87 -12.30
CA CYS A 140 4.04 -11.67 -13.16
C CYS A 140 3.43 -13.05 -13.47
N GLU A 141 2.77 -13.67 -12.50
CA GLU A 141 2.15 -14.98 -12.68
C GLU A 141 0.87 -14.95 -13.51
N ASN A 142 0.11 -13.86 -13.47
CA ASN A 142 -1.27 -13.86 -13.98
C ASN A 142 -1.51 -12.87 -15.14
N HIS A 143 -0.96 -11.66 -15.06
CA HIS A 143 -1.18 -10.61 -16.05
C HIS A 143 -0.01 -9.61 -16.06
N PRO A 144 1.09 -9.93 -16.78
CA PRO A 144 2.28 -9.08 -16.83
C PRO A 144 1.96 -7.63 -17.20
N SER A 145 2.34 -6.72 -16.34
CA SER A 145 2.08 -5.28 -16.46
C SER A 145 3.28 -4.49 -15.93
N LEU A 146 3.35 -3.20 -16.27
CA LEU A 146 4.40 -2.33 -15.78
C LEU A 146 4.21 -2.01 -14.31
N VAL A 147 5.18 -2.36 -13.47
CA VAL A 147 5.20 -2.04 -12.04
C VAL A 147 6.39 -1.16 -11.70
N LYS A 148 6.15 -0.03 -11.03
CA LYS A 148 7.20 0.79 -10.39
C LYS A 148 6.97 0.77 -8.88
N LYS A 149 8.06 0.63 -8.14
CA LYS A 149 8.03 0.58 -6.68
C LYS A 149 8.56 1.87 -6.08
N ILE A 150 7.89 2.40 -5.07
CA ILE A 150 8.35 3.50 -4.23
C ILE A 150 8.42 2.98 -2.80
N GLY A 151 9.58 3.05 -2.22
CA GLY A 151 9.92 2.59 -0.88
C GLY A 151 11.40 2.85 -0.62
N ILE A 152 11.95 2.25 0.42
CA ILE A 152 13.37 2.33 0.76
C ILE A 152 14.15 1.35 -0.13
N ASN A 153 15.14 1.85 -0.87
CA ASN A 153 15.89 1.10 -1.89
C ASN A 153 17.07 0.30 -1.30
N ASP A 154 16.78 -0.59 -0.35
CA ASP A 154 17.75 -1.49 0.28
C ASP A 154 19.03 -0.79 0.79
N ILE A 155 18.84 0.33 1.47
CA ILE A 155 19.88 1.12 2.10
C ILE A 155 19.70 1.14 3.61
N PHE A 156 20.79 1.35 4.34
CA PHE A 156 20.72 1.49 5.80
C PHE A 156 19.89 2.70 6.20
N GLY A 157 19.09 2.52 7.26
CA GLY A 157 18.34 3.60 7.87
C GLY A 157 19.24 4.65 8.49
N GLN A 158 18.75 5.88 8.56
CA GLN A 158 19.39 7.00 9.22
C GLN A 158 18.57 7.47 10.40
N SER A 159 19.21 8.21 11.30
CA SER A 159 18.53 8.92 12.39
C SER A 159 18.11 10.30 11.89
N GLY A 160 16.88 10.69 12.20
CA GLY A 160 16.34 12.00 11.80
C GLY A 160 14.89 12.15 12.21
N LYS A 161 14.33 13.33 11.99
CA LYS A 161 12.89 13.54 12.16
C LYS A 161 12.13 12.80 11.04
N PRO A 162 10.96 12.23 11.33
CA PRO A 162 10.22 11.44 10.34
C PRO A 162 9.98 12.17 9.01
N GLU A 163 9.61 13.44 9.06
CA GLU A 163 9.38 14.27 7.87
C GLU A 163 10.64 14.48 7.01
N GLU A 164 11.81 14.62 7.65
CA GLU A 164 13.10 14.74 6.97
C GLU A 164 13.48 13.41 6.32
N LEU A 165 13.26 12.30 7.03
CA LEU A 165 13.51 10.95 6.50
C LEU A 165 12.58 10.61 5.33
N PHE A 166 11.31 10.98 5.39
CA PHE A 166 10.39 10.79 4.28
C PHE A 166 10.86 11.52 3.02
N LYS A 167 11.37 12.75 3.16
CA LYS A 167 11.96 13.49 2.03
C LYS A 167 13.23 12.84 1.52
N GLU A 168 14.13 12.45 2.41
CA GLU A 168 15.41 11.81 2.07
C GLU A 168 15.18 10.51 1.28
N TYR A 169 14.26 9.66 1.74
CA TYR A 169 13.95 8.39 1.06
C TYR A 169 12.97 8.53 -0.10
N GLY A 170 12.51 9.73 -0.40
CA GLY A 170 11.58 9.99 -1.49
C GLY A 170 10.16 9.44 -1.25
N LEU A 171 9.77 9.29 0.01
CA LEU A 171 8.43 8.87 0.41
C LEU A 171 7.47 10.07 0.44
N THR A 172 7.35 10.76 -0.68
CA THR A 172 6.61 12.02 -0.83
C THR A 172 5.61 11.97 -1.98
N SER A 173 4.55 12.77 -1.88
CA SER A 173 3.57 12.91 -2.96
C SER A 173 4.18 13.38 -4.27
N ASP A 174 5.19 14.26 -4.23
CA ASP A 174 5.88 14.74 -5.43
C ASP A 174 6.69 13.63 -6.13
N LYS A 175 7.30 12.73 -5.37
CA LYS A 175 7.97 11.55 -5.93
C LYS A 175 6.98 10.61 -6.59
N ILE A 176 5.81 10.41 -5.97
CA ILE A 176 4.73 9.59 -6.55
C ILE A 176 4.25 10.22 -7.86
N VAL A 177 3.95 11.52 -7.87
CA VAL A 177 3.56 12.26 -9.08
C VAL A 177 4.58 12.09 -10.20
N LYS A 178 5.87 12.32 -9.90
CA LYS A 178 6.96 12.15 -10.87
C LYS A 178 7.04 10.72 -11.40
N THR A 179 6.86 9.72 -10.54
CA THR A 179 6.93 8.32 -10.94
C THR A 179 5.73 7.94 -11.83
N VAL A 180 4.52 8.34 -11.47
CA VAL A 180 3.33 8.13 -12.31
C VAL A 180 3.52 8.75 -13.68
N LYS A 181 3.92 10.03 -13.76
CA LYS A 181 4.18 10.73 -15.04
C LYS A 181 5.23 10.07 -15.91
N SER A 182 6.16 9.34 -15.33
CA SER A 182 7.21 8.64 -16.08
C SER A 182 6.75 7.36 -16.77
N ILE A 183 5.54 6.90 -16.49
CA ILE A 183 5.02 5.63 -17.01
C ILE A 183 3.69 5.76 -17.76
N ILE A 184 3.06 6.92 -17.75
CA ILE A 184 1.86 7.21 -18.54
C ILE A 184 2.21 7.93 -19.84
#